data_aa08ecc5430e6da0ad253d69c2bef477
#
_entry.id   aa08ecc5430e6da0ad253d69c2bef477
#
_cell.length_a   1.000
_cell.length_b   1.000
_cell.length_c   1.000
_cell.angle_alpha   90.00
_cell.angle_beta   90.00
_cell.angle_gamma   90.00
#
_symmetry.space_group_name_H-M   'P 1'
#
loop_
_entity.id
_entity.type
_entity.pdbx_description
1 polymer ?
#
loop_
_entity_poly.entity_id
_entity_poly.type
_entity_poly.pdbx_seq_one_letter_code
_entity_poly.pdbx_strand_id
1 'polypeptide(L)'
;IGNTVAKLAVFDGDKVVEVLRGSNHSLDWLSMLCNKYPIERGIIASVITLSNTIRRQLAGVPFEIIELDYQTPIPIRNLYKTPETLGMDRLAAVVGANYLSPGKNLLVVDAGTALTYEFIDAEGNYWGGNISPGIYTRFKTLNACCDKLPLIERKGETPEFGFDTETAIRAGVIRGIEFEIIGY
;
A
#
# COMPACT_ATOMS: atom_id res chain seq x y z
N ILE A 1 3.87 -5.34 5.10
CA ILE A 1 4.02 -4.45 6.27
C ILE A 1 4.31 -3.06 5.77
N GLY A 2 3.36 -2.16 6.02
CA GLY A 2 3.47 -0.74 5.65
C GLY A 2 4.11 0.12 6.73
N ASN A 3 4.33 1.41 6.39
CA ASN A 3 4.89 2.40 7.35
C ASN A 3 4.03 2.62 8.60
N THR A 4 2.72 2.42 8.50
CA THR A 4 1.78 2.73 9.59
C THR A 4 1.09 1.47 10.14
N VAL A 5 0.79 0.50 9.30
CA VAL A 5 -0.05 -0.66 9.62
C VAL A 5 0.51 -1.91 8.95
N ALA A 6 0.47 -3.04 9.65
CA ALA A 6 0.59 -4.35 9.04
C ALA A 6 -0.80 -4.88 8.65
N LYS A 7 -0.90 -5.46 7.46
CA LYS A 7 -2.10 -6.18 6.99
C LYS A 7 -1.72 -7.63 6.77
N LEU A 8 -2.56 -8.54 7.17
CA LEU A 8 -2.38 -9.97 6.94
C LEU A 8 -3.67 -10.52 6.34
N ALA A 9 -3.55 -11.23 5.24
CA ALA A 9 -4.68 -11.89 4.59
C ALA A 9 -4.45 -13.39 4.53
N VAL A 10 -5.48 -14.16 4.83
CA VAL A 10 -5.52 -15.62 4.64
C VAL A 10 -6.30 -15.89 3.37
N PHE A 11 -5.74 -16.72 2.51
CA PHE A 11 -6.34 -17.13 1.25
C PHE A 11 -6.61 -18.64 1.27
N ASP A 12 -7.72 -19.05 0.65
CA ASP A 12 -8.02 -20.43 0.25
C ASP A 12 -8.14 -20.43 -1.28
N GLY A 13 -7.10 -20.88 -1.96
CA GLY A 13 -6.91 -20.63 -3.38
C GLY A 13 -6.90 -19.12 -3.67
N ASP A 14 -7.80 -18.68 -4.56
CA ASP A 14 -7.93 -17.24 -4.91
C ASP A 14 -8.89 -16.47 -4.00
N LYS A 15 -9.51 -17.15 -3.04
CA LYS A 15 -10.51 -16.54 -2.17
C LYS A 15 -9.88 -16.00 -0.89
N VAL A 16 -10.10 -14.73 -0.63
CA VAL A 16 -9.76 -14.13 0.67
C VAL A 16 -10.71 -14.66 1.74
N VAL A 17 -10.15 -15.34 2.75
CA VAL A 17 -10.92 -15.94 3.87
C VAL A 17 -10.98 -15.00 5.05
N GLU A 18 -9.87 -14.35 5.36
CA GLU A 18 -9.77 -13.40 6.49
C GLU A 18 -8.75 -12.33 6.20
N VAL A 19 -9.02 -11.10 6.68
CA VAL A 19 -8.06 -9.98 6.63
C VAL A 19 -7.98 -9.35 8.01
N LEU A 20 -6.77 -9.28 8.55
CA LEU A 20 -6.45 -8.60 9.81
C LEU A 20 -5.60 -7.37 9.54
N ARG A 21 -5.76 -6.37 10.41
CA ARG A 21 -4.94 -5.15 10.42
C ARG A 21 -4.47 -4.90 11.84
N GLY A 22 -3.23 -4.51 11.99
CA GLY A 22 -2.66 -4.25 13.31
C GLY A 22 -1.35 -3.47 13.26
N SER A 23 -0.64 -3.48 14.37
CA SER A 23 0.65 -2.84 14.51
C SER A 23 1.66 -3.36 13.47
N ASN A 24 2.49 -2.47 12.98
CA ASN A 24 3.63 -2.82 12.14
C ASN A 24 4.91 -3.13 12.96
N HIS A 25 4.81 -3.18 14.29
CA HIS A 25 5.92 -3.50 15.19
C HIS A 25 5.89 -4.95 15.68
N SER A 26 4.72 -5.63 15.60
CA SER A 26 4.53 -7.04 15.97
C SER A 26 3.42 -7.68 15.17
N LEU A 27 3.47 -9.01 15.00
CA LEU A 27 2.46 -9.82 14.33
C LEU A 27 1.80 -10.77 15.35
N ASP A 28 1.31 -10.24 16.47
CA ASP A 28 0.81 -11.02 17.60
C ASP A 28 -0.36 -11.95 17.24
N TRP A 29 -1.12 -11.61 16.20
CA TRP A 29 -2.21 -12.42 15.66
C TRP A 29 -1.76 -13.53 14.72
N LEU A 30 -0.48 -13.60 14.34
CA LEU A 30 0.03 -14.64 13.43
C LEU A 30 -0.13 -16.04 14.02
N SER A 31 0.19 -16.22 15.29
CA SER A 31 0.03 -17.52 16.00
C SER A 31 -1.45 -17.96 16.08
N MET A 32 -2.36 -17.02 16.30
CA MET A 32 -3.79 -17.28 16.30
C MET A 32 -4.26 -17.79 14.92
N LEU A 33 -3.80 -17.16 13.85
CA LEU A 33 -4.14 -17.59 12.50
C LEU A 33 -3.57 -18.96 12.14
N CYS A 34 -2.32 -19.26 12.56
CA CYS A 34 -1.72 -20.59 12.38
C CYS A 34 -2.49 -21.69 13.13
N ASN A 35 -3.11 -21.36 14.25
CA ASN A 35 -3.96 -22.30 14.98
C ASN A 35 -5.36 -22.45 14.37
N LYS A 36 -5.85 -21.39 13.70
CA LYS A 36 -7.20 -21.36 13.12
C LYS A 36 -7.27 -21.98 11.72
N TYR A 37 -6.20 -21.84 10.94
CA TYR A 37 -6.16 -22.25 9.55
C TYR A 37 -4.95 -23.18 9.29
N PRO A 38 -5.11 -24.22 8.43
CA PRO A 38 -4.02 -25.07 7.98
C PRO A 38 -3.19 -24.33 6.90
N ILE A 39 -2.40 -23.35 7.32
CA ILE A 39 -1.61 -22.53 6.40
C ILE A 39 -0.40 -23.34 5.92
N GLU A 40 -0.23 -23.44 4.61
CA GLU A 40 0.84 -24.22 3.99
C GLU A 40 2.06 -23.37 3.64
N ARG A 41 1.89 -22.09 3.33
CA ARG A 41 2.94 -21.15 2.93
C ARG A 41 2.49 -19.70 3.11
N GLY A 42 3.45 -18.80 3.16
CA GLY A 42 3.19 -17.37 3.25
C GLY A 42 4.12 -16.56 2.38
N ILE A 43 3.71 -15.33 2.08
CA ILE A 43 4.55 -14.32 1.46
C ILE A 43 4.42 -13.03 2.25
N ILE A 44 5.52 -12.33 2.45
CA ILE A 44 5.55 -11.04 3.12
C ILE A 44 6.20 -9.99 2.22
N ALA A 45 5.51 -8.87 2.05
CA ALA A 45 6.05 -7.65 1.48
C ALA A 45 6.22 -6.61 2.58
N SER A 46 7.36 -5.96 2.69
CA SER A 46 7.63 -4.93 3.68
C SER A 46 8.29 -3.71 3.06
N VAL A 47 7.84 -2.52 3.45
CA VAL A 47 8.48 -1.23 3.11
C VAL A 47 9.25 -0.65 4.28
N ILE A 48 9.34 -1.39 5.39
CA ILE A 48 10.14 -1.04 6.56
C ILE A 48 11.13 -2.15 6.88
N THR A 49 12.19 -1.82 7.60
CA THR A 49 13.07 -2.83 8.17
C THR A 49 12.33 -3.63 9.23
N LEU A 50 12.28 -4.95 9.05
CA LEU A 50 11.60 -5.84 9.98
C LEU A 50 12.31 -5.86 11.33
N SER A 51 11.57 -5.63 12.41
CA SER A 51 12.08 -5.69 13.78
C SER A 51 12.49 -7.13 14.15
N ASN A 52 13.38 -7.28 15.16
CA ASN A 52 13.74 -8.58 15.67
C ASN A 52 12.53 -9.36 16.24
N THR A 53 11.50 -8.66 16.72
CA THR A 53 10.25 -9.26 17.16
C THR A 53 9.52 -9.91 16.00
N ILE A 54 9.31 -9.19 14.91
CA ILE A 54 8.67 -9.73 13.69
C ILE A 54 9.49 -10.88 13.12
N ARG A 55 10.80 -10.75 13.00
CA ARG A 55 11.66 -11.83 12.48
C ARG A 55 11.55 -13.12 13.31
N ARG A 56 11.49 -13.01 14.66
CA ARG A 56 11.25 -14.16 15.53
C ARG A 56 9.86 -14.77 15.35
N GLN A 57 8.83 -13.94 15.19
CA GLN A 57 7.46 -14.41 14.94
C GLN A 57 7.36 -15.15 13.60
N LEU A 58 7.98 -14.61 12.54
CA LEU A 58 8.04 -15.27 11.23
C LEU A 58 8.82 -16.57 11.25
N ALA A 59 9.95 -16.62 11.97
CA ALA A 59 10.73 -17.85 12.12
C ALA A 59 10.04 -18.94 12.97
N GLY A 60 9.04 -18.57 13.76
CA GLY A 60 8.28 -19.48 14.63
C GLY A 60 7.07 -20.14 13.97
N VAL A 61 6.74 -19.83 12.73
CA VAL A 61 5.62 -20.49 12.02
C VAL A 61 6.04 -21.84 11.45
N PRO A 62 5.10 -22.81 11.32
CA PRO A 62 5.40 -24.17 10.86
C PRO A 62 5.42 -24.34 9.34
N PHE A 63 5.49 -23.26 8.56
CA PHE A 63 5.48 -23.26 7.10
C PHE A 63 6.49 -22.24 6.54
N GLU A 64 6.79 -22.38 5.26
CA GLU A 64 7.72 -21.48 4.57
C GLU A 64 7.09 -20.11 4.37
N ILE A 65 7.88 -19.05 4.64
CA ILE A 65 7.53 -17.67 4.31
C ILE A 65 8.54 -17.12 3.30
N ILE A 66 8.05 -16.68 2.16
CA ILE A 66 8.84 -15.95 1.16
C ILE A 66 8.83 -14.47 1.56
N GLU A 67 10.00 -13.90 1.83
CA GLU A 67 10.17 -12.45 1.94
C GLU A 67 10.34 -11.89 0.52
N LEU A 68 9.32 -11.17 0.03
CA LEU A 68 9.32 -10.59 -1.30
C LEU A 68 10.40 -9.52 -1.41
N ASP A 69 11.29 -9.70 -2.37
CA ASP A 69 12.34 -8.77 -2.74
C ASP A 69 12.41 -8.57 -4.27
N TYR A 70 13.35 -7.75 -4.72
CA TYR A 70 13.52 -7.45 -6.14
C TYR A 70 14.05 -8.62 -6.98
N GLN A 71 14.57 -9.69 -6.35
CA GLN A 71 15.07 -10.92 -7.00
C GLN A 71 14.02 -12.02 -7.02
N THR A 72 12.96 -11.88 -6.22
CA THR A 72 11.88 -12.86 -6.16
C THR A 72 11.24 -13.01 -7.56
N PRO A 73 11.14 -14.23 -8.11
CA PRO A 73 10.47 -14.45 -9.39
C PRO A 73 9.00 -14.01 -9.35
N ILE A 74 8.61 -13.19 -10.30
CA ILE A 74 7.24 -12.64 -10.41
C ILE A 74 6.67 -12.91 -11.80
N PRO A 75 5.34 -13.03 -11.97
CA PRO A 75 4.70 -13.37 -13.24
C PRO A 75 4.51 -12.17 -14.20
N ILE A 76 5.24 -11.07 -13.99
CA ILE A 76 5.24 -9.89 -14.85
C ILE A 76 6.67 -9.49 -15.20
N ARG A 77 6.84 -8.69 -16.23
CA ARG A 77 8.14 -8.15 -16.60
C ARG A 77 8.36 -6.80 -15.93
N ASN A 78 9.26 -6.75 -14.95
CA ASN A 78 9.62 -5.50 -14.28
C ASN A 78 10.64 -4.70 -15.14
N LEU A 79 10.23 -3.54 -15.64
CA LEU A 79 11.06 -2.60 -16.39
C LEU A 79 11.51 -1.40 -15.56
N TYR A 80 11.27 -1.41 -14.24
CA TYR A 80 11.72 -0.36 -13.34
C TYR A 80 13.24 -0.34 -13.27
N LYS A 81 13.86 0.83 -13.53
CA LYS A 81 15.32 0.94 -13.74
C LYS A 81 16.16 0.66 -12.50
N THR A 82 15.58 0.81 -11.31
CA THR A 82 16.26 0.59 -10.01
C THR A 82 15.41 -0.38 -9.16
N PRO A 83 15.31 -1.66 -9.57
CA PRO A 83 14.42 -2.62 -8.92
C PRO A 83 14.73 -2.83 -7.43
N GLU A 84 16.00 -2.64 -7.02
CA GLU A 84 16.47 -2.73 -5.64
C GLU A 84 15.89 -1.64 -4.72
N THR A 85 15.42 -0.53 -5.28
CA THR A 85 14.80 0.58 -4.54
C THR A 85 13.28 0.63 -4.67
N LEU A 86 12.71 -0.27 -5.48
CA LEU A 86 11.27 -0.35 -5.67
C LEU A 86 10.58 -0.86 -4.40
N GLY A 87 9.56 -0.14 -3.94
CA GLY A 87 8.73 -0.61 -2.83
C GLY A 87 8.03 -1.93 -3.17
N MET A 88 8.18 -2.93 -2.32
CA MET A 88 7.59 -4.25 -2.56
C MET A 88 6.07 -4.25 -2.45
N ASP A 89 5.48 -3.29 -1.77
CA ASP A 89 4.03 -3.03 -1.77
C ASP A 89 3.53 -2.59 -3.15
N ARG A 90 4.27 -1.72 -3.84
CA ARG A 90 3.98 -1.28 -5.20
C ARG A 90 4.04 -2.45 -6.18
N LEU A 91 5.12 -3.24 -6.10
CA LEU A 91 5.30 -4.43 -6.94
C LEU A 91 4.18 -5.44 -6.72
N ALA A 92 3.84 -5.73 -5.45
CA ALA A 92 2.77 -6.67 -5.11
C ALA A 92 1.40 -6.19 -5.61
N ALA A 93 1.11 -4.88 -5.51
CA ALA A 93 -0.14 -4.30 -6.02
C ALA A 93 -0.29 -4.47 -7.54
N VAL A 94 0.80 -4.24 -8.29
CA VAL A 94 0.79 -4.40 -9.75
C VAL A 94 0.65 -5.86 -10.17
N VAL A 95 1.38 -6.77 -9.52
CA VAL A 95 1.25 -8.22 -9.77
C VAL A 95 -0.19 -8.68 -9.52
N GLY A 96 -0.78 -8.26 -8.40
CA GLY A 96 -2.16 -8.58 -8.06
C GLY A 96 -3.17 -8.01 -9.06
N ALA A 97 -3.00 -6.76 -9.48
CA ALA A 97 -3.86 -6.12 -10.48
C ALA A 97 -3.79 -6.81 -11.83
N ASN A 98 -2.59 -7.16 -12.30
CA ASN A 98 -2.40 -7.89 -13.54
C ASN A 98 -3.02 -9.30 -13.50
N TYR A 99 -2.92 -9.98 -12.35
CA TYR A 99 -3.56 -11.28 -12.15
C TYR A 99 -5.09 -11.19 -12.24
N LEU A 100 -5.68 -10.16 -11.63
CA LEU A 100 -7.15 -9.95 -11.64
C LEU A 100 -7.68 -9.45 -13.00
N SER A 101 -6.86 -8.80 -13.80
CA SER A 101 -7.25 -8.21 -15.08
C SER A 101 -6.15 -8.37 -16.14
N PRO A 102 -5.81 -9.62 -16.52
CA PRO A 102 -4.72 -9.87 -17.45
C PRO A 102 -5.02 -9.33 -18.86
N GLY A 103 -3.98 -8.99 -19.61
CA GLY A 103 -4.08 -8.53 -21.00
C GLY A 103 -4.70 -7.13 -21.15
N LYS A 104 -4.60 -6.28 -20.13
CA LYS A 104 -5.10 -4.90 -20.15
C LYS A 104 -4.02 -3.92 -19.73
N ASN A 105 -4.09 -2.70 -20.26
CA ASN A 105 -3.37 -1.57 -19.69
C ASN A 105 -4.05 -1.16 -18.39
N LEU A 106 -3.31 -1.15 -17.28
CA LEU A 106 -3.84 -0.84 -15.96
C LEU A 106 -3.07 0.31 -15.32
N LEU A 107 -3.81 1.25 -14.76
CA LEU A 107 -3.33 2.20 -13.77
C LEU A 107 -3.77 1.68 -12.39
N VAL A 108 -2.80 1.29 -11.57
CA VAL A 108 -3.04 0.78 -10.21
C VAL A 108 -2.79 1.91 -9.23
N VAL A 109 -3.81 2.25 -8.43
CA VAL A 109 -3.72 3.33 -7.43
C VAL A 109 -3.83 2.75 -6.03
N ASP A 110 -2.79 2.93 -5.21
CA ASP A 110 -2.84 2.62 -3.77
C ASP A 110 -2.89 3.92 -2.96
N ALA A 111 -3.94 4.06 -2.14
CA ALA A 111 -4.21 5.25 -1.35
C ALA A 111 -3.94 4.99 0.14
N GLY A 112 -2.70 5.20 0.54
CA GLY A 112 -2.23 5.04 1.91
C GLY A 112 -1.60 6.31 2.51
N THR A 113 -0.51 6.14 3.23
CA THR A 113 0.36 7.23 3.72
C THR A 113 0.96 8.01 2.55
N ALA A 114 1.39 7.30 1.51
CA ALA A 114 1.61 7.83 0.19
C ALA A 114 0.44 7.42 -0.74
N LEU A 115 0.27 8.16 -1.80
CA LEU A 115 -0.53 7.79 -2.97
C LEU A 115 0.44 7.29 -4.03
N THR A 116 0.26 6.07 -4.52
CA THR A 116 1.07 5.57 -5.62
C THR A 116 0.21 5.30 -6.85
N TYR A 117 0.79 5.53 -8.01
CA TYR A 117 0.16 5.35 -9.31
C TYR A 117 1.09 4.47 -10.13
N GLU A 118 0.69 3.25 -10.41
CA GLU A 118 1.55 2.27 -11.10
C GLU A 118 0.96 1.92 -12.45
N PHE A 119 1.78 1.91 -13.49
CA PHE A 119 1.35 1.55 -14.84
C PHE A 119 1.94 0.20 -15.26
N ILE A 120 1.07 -0.72 -15.67
CA ILE A 120 1.40 -1.98 -16.33
C ILE A 120 0.62 -2.09 -17.63
N ASP A 121 1.31 -2.48 -18.72
CA ASP A 121 0.68 -2.63 -20.02
C ASP A 121 0.01 -4.00 -20.21
N ALA A 122 -0.69 -4.14 -21.33
CA ALA A 122 -1.42 -5.37 -21.69
C ALA A 122 -0.52 -6.59 -21.89
N GLU A 123 0.75 -6.38 -22.18
CA GLU A 123 1.77 -7.42 -22.35
C GLU A 123 2.39 -7.87 -21.02
N GLY A 124 1.97 -7.24 -19.90
CA GLY A 124 2.48 -7.52 -18.56
C GLY A 124 3.83 -6.87 -18.26
N ASN A 125 4.18 -5.79 -18.96
CA ASN A 125 5.36 -4.99 -18.65
C ASN A 125 5.00 -3.90 -17.62
N TYR A 126 5.59 -3.98 -16.44
CA TYR A 126 5.49 -2.93 -15.43
C TYR A 126 6.53 -1.84 -15.71
N TRP A 127 6.04 -0.66 -16.05
CA TRP A 127 6.86 0.48 -16.44
C TRP A 127 7.30 1.35 -15.27
N GLY A 128 6.70 1.17 -14.10
CA GLY A 128 6.87 2.02 -12.94
C GLY A 128 5.66 2.91 -12.70
N GLY A 129 5.88 4.00 -11.97
CA GLY A 129 4.79 4.89 -11.59
C GLY A 129 5.25 6.08 -10.78
N ASN A 130 4.29 6.80 -10.21
CA ASN A 130 4.51 8.02 -9.47
C ASN A 130 4.14 7.85 -7.98
N ILE A 131 4.77 8.65 -7.13
CA ILE A 131 4.50 8.68 -5.70
C ILE A 131 4.13 10.11 -5.31
N SER A 132 3.03 10.25 -4.61
CA SER A 132 2.50 11.52 -4.13
C SER A 132 2.09 11.39 -2.66
N PRO A 133 2.03 12.48 -1.87
CA PRO A 133 1.59 12.38 -0.49
C PRO A 133 0.11 11.99 -0.40
N GLY A 134 -0.23 11.04 0.47
CA GLY A 134 -1.61 10.67 0.75
C GLY A 134 -2.39 11.75 1.52
N ILE A 135 -3.69 11.57 1.66
CA ILE A 135 -4.61 12.58 2.26
C ILE A 135 -4.12 13.08 3.61
N TYR A 136 -3.86 12.18 4.56
CA TYR A 136 -3.41 12.56 5.91
C TYR A 136 -2.01 13.18 5.91
N THR A 137 -1.15 12.73 5.02
CA THR A 137 0.19 13.32 4.86
C THR A 137 0.08 14.76 4.39
N ARG A 138 -0.78 15.06 3.43
CA ARG A 138 -1.03 16.43 2.95
C ARG A 138 -1.56 17.33 4.06
N PHE A 139 -2.56 16.89 4.83
CA PHE A 139 -3.09 17.65 5.96
C PHE A 139 -2.03 17.93 7.01
N LYS A 140 -1.25 16.91 7.41
CA LYS A 140 -0.16 17.07 8.38
C LYS A 140 0.93 18.00 7.88
N THR A 141 1.29 17.90 6.60
CA THR A 141 2.34 18.76 6.01
C THR A 141 1.89 20.23 5.97
N LEU A 142 0.64 20.50 5.55
CA LEU A 142 0.09 21.86 5.58
C LEU A 142 0.13 22.46 6.99
N ASN A 143 -0.31 21.70 7.98
CA ASN A 143 -0.25 22.15 9.39
C ASN A 143 1.18 22.34 9.90
N ALA A 144 2.09 21.41 9.56
CA ALA A 144 3.48 21.47 10.03
C ALA A 144 4.33 22.57 9.36
N CYS A 145 4.01 22.93 8.11
CA CYS A 145 4.79 23.88 7.32
C CYS A 145 4.17 25.27 7.27
N CYS A 146 2.94 25.46 7.76
CA CYS A 146 2.23 26.72 7.69
C CYS A 146 1.63 27.07 9.07
N ASP A 147 2.26 27.98 9.79
CA ASP A 147 1.94 28.34 11.19
C ASP A 147 0.46 28.65 11.46
N LYS A 148 -0.28 29.16 10.48
CA LYS A 148 -1.68 29.58 10.63
C LYS A 148 -2.68 28.52 10.16
N LEU A 149 -2.23 27.41 9.57
CA LEU A 149 -3.12 26.38 9.07
C LEU A 149 -3.37 25.31 10.15
N PRO A 150 -4.62 25.09 10.57
CA PRO A 150 -4.96 24.06 11.56
C PRO A 150 -4.79 22.67 10.96
N LEU A 151 -4.52 21.68 11.84
CA LEU A 151 -4.69 20.29 11.45
C LEU A 151 -6.19 19.98 11.42
N ILE A 152 -6.67 19.55 10.26
CA ILE A 152 -8.09 19.25 10.06
C ILE A 152 -8.33 17.75 9.84
N GLU A 153 -9.57 17.32 10.02
CA GLU A 153 -10.02 15.98 9.71
C GLU A 153 -10.46 15.83 8.26
N ARG A 154 -10.38 14.60 7.76
CA ARG A 154 -10.87 14.24 6.43
C ARG A 154 -12.37 14.45 6.28
N LYS A 155 -13.14 14.16 7.35
CA LYS A 155 -14.60 14.32 7.35
C LYS A 155 -15.00 15.79 7.37
N GLY A 156 -16.01 16.13 6.59
CA GLY A 156 -16.56 17.47 6.49
C GLY A 156 -16.91 17.85 5.05
N GLU A 157 -17.41 19.06 4.90
CA GLU A 157 -17.79 19.59 3.61
C GLU A 157 -16.56 19.80 2.72
N THR A 158 -16.67 19.38 1.46
CA THR A 158 -15.61 19.48 0.44
C THR A 158 -16.19 20.18 -0.79
N PRO A 159 -16.39 21.51 -0.73
CA PRO A 159 -16.93 22.28 -1.84
C PRO A 159 -15.96 22.34 -3.02
N GLU A 160 -16.39 22.85 -4.16
CA GLU A 160 -15.51 23.09 -5.30
C GLU A 160 -14.42 24.13 -4.95
N PHE A 161 -14.82 25.21 -4.30
CA PHE A 161 -13.94 26.23 -3.73
C PHE A 161 -14.27 26.40 -2.24
N GLY A 162 -13.26 26.30 -1.37
CA GLY A 162 -13.42 26.51 0.06
C GLY A 162 -13.81 27.96 0.38
N PHE A 163 -14.72 28.13 1.31
CA PHE A 163 -15.23 29.43 1.77
C PHE A 163 -14.75 29.82 3.17
N ASP A 164 -14.04 28.94 3.84
CA ASP A 164 -13.31 29.15 5.09
C ASP A 164 -12.00 28.32 5.08
N THR A 165 -11.15 28.50 6.10
CA THR A 165 -9.85 27.84 6.15
C THR A 165 -9.95 26.31 6.13
N GLU A 166 -10.89 25.71 6.89
CA GLU A 166 -11.07 24.27 6.93
C GLU A 166 -11.52 23.69 5.60
N THR A 167 -12.55 24.28 4.99
CA THR A 167 -13.09 23.83 3.71
C THR A 167 -12.08 24.07 2.60
N ALA A 168 -11.29 25.16 2.64
CA ALA A 168 -10.24 25.43 1.67
C ALA A 168 -9.11 24.38 1.73
N ILE A 169 -8.63 24.01 2.94
CA ILE A 169 -7.63 22.96 3.11
C ILE A 169 -8.20 21.62 2.64
N ARG A 170 -9.42 21.27 3.08
CA ARG A 170 -10.06 19.99 2.75
C ARG A 170 -10.33 19.85 1.26
N ALA A 171 -10.90 20.88 0.64
CA ALA A 171 -11.16 20.89 -0.78
C ALA A 171 -9.85 20.82 -1.59
N GLY A 172 -8.85 21.62 -1.25
CA GLY A 172 -7.55 21.62 -1.93
C GLY A 172 -6.86 20.26 -1.89
N VAL A 173 -6.90 19.55 -0.76
CA VAL A 173 -6.30 18.23 -0.63
C VAL A 173 -7.11 17.16 -1.37
N ILE A 174 -8.43 17.09 -1.14
CA ILE A 174 -9.26 16.01 -1.70
C ILE A 174 -9.43 16.18 -3.19
N ARG A 175 -9.82 17.39 -3.64
CA ARG A 175 -9.95 17.69 -5.06
C ARG A 175 -8.63 17.58 -5.82
N GLY A 176 -7.52 18.01 -5.19
CA GLY A 176 -6.20 17.84 -5.77
C GLY A 176 -5.88 16.38 -6.08
N ILE A 177 -6.23 15.44 -5.18
CA ILE A 177 -6.08 14.01 -5.42
C ILE A 177 -7.02 13.51 -6.53
N GLU A 178 -8.28 13.97 -6.55
CA GLU A 178 -9.22 13.66 -7.64
C GLU A 178 -8.64 14.09 -9.00
N PHE A 179 -8.07 15.28 -9.10
CA PHE A 179 -7.45 15.78 -10.33
C PHE A 179 -6.19 15.01 -10.70
N GLU A 180 -5.38 14.57 -9.72
CA GLU A 180 -4.24 13.69 -9.98
C GLU A 180 -4.71 12.37 -10.60
N ILE A 181 -5.72 11.72 -10.03
CA ILE A 181 -6.25 10.45 -10.54
C ILE A 181 -6.82 10.60 -11.96
N ILE A 182 -7.55 11.68 -12.21
CA ILE A 182 -8.14 11.96 -13.53
C ILE A 182 -7.05 12.33 -14.56
N GLY A 183 -5.97 12.96 -14.10
CA GLY A 183 -4.87 13.41 -14.97
C GLY A 183 -3.95 12.29 -15.45
N TYR A 184 -3.93 11.15 -14.76
CA TYR A 184 -3.17 9.95 -15.18
C TYR A 184 -4.00 9.05 -16.10
#